data_34bf130a770e00d4b50334235128d650
#
_entry.id   34bf130a770e00d4b50334235128d650
#
_cell.length_a   1.000
_cell.length_b   1.000
_cell.length_c   1.000
_cell.angle_alpha   90.00
_cell.angle_beta   90.00
_cell.angle_gamma   90.00
#
_symmetry.space_group_name_H-M   'P 1'
#
loop_
_entity.id
_entity.type
_entity.pdbx_description
1 polymer ?
#
loop_
_entity_poly.entity_id
_entity_poly.type
_entity_poly.pdbx_seq_one_letter_code
_entity_poly.pdbx_strand_id
1 'polypeptide(L)'
;MLKSVLLAGGGTAGHVNPLLAVADEVARTSPGVSITVLGTREGLEADLVPSRGYPLAVVPKVPLPRRPSAAWFRLPGRLRAAVEAAGDAIDSSGAQVVVGFGGYVSTPAYLAARRRGVPVVIHEQNARPGLANRLGARWARAVAVTFPSTALQGAVVTGLPLRREIAALVEERAADAAASRRSAAERLGLDPSMPVLVVTGGSLGAQCLNETISALAAEI
;
A
#
# COMPACT_ATOMS: atom_id res chain seq x y z
N MET A 1 -25.93 1.61 1.90
CA MET A 1 -24.88 1.06 1.02
C MET A 1 -23.72 2.05 0.91
N LEU A 2 -22.48 1.60 0.84
CA LEU A 2 -21.30 2.44 0.60
C LEU A 2 -21.39 3.04 -0.81
N LYS A 3 -21.21 4.37 -0.93
CA LYS A 3 -21.26 5.08 -2.21
C LYS A 3 -19.90 5.65 -2.63
N SER A 4 -19.05 6.00 -1.66
CA SER A 4 -17.75 6.57 -1.93
C SER A 4 -16.74 6.19 -0.86
N VAL A 5 -15.50 5.89 -1.28
CA VAL A 5 -14.37 5.57 -0.43
C VAL A 5 -13.13 6.37 -0.86
N LEU A 6 -12.39 6.87 0.13
CA LEU A 6 -11.08 7.48 -0.10
C LEU A 6 -10.00 6.53 0.44
N LEU A 7 -9.08 6.12 -0.43
CA LEU A 7 -7.96 5.26 -0.09
C LEU A 7 -6.70 6.12 0.04
N ALA A 8 -6.01 6.05 1.17
CA ALA A 8 -4.85 6.90 1.46
C ALA A 8 -3.59 6.05 1.68
N GLY A 9 -2.59 6.24 0.85
CA GLY A 9 -1.32 5.54 0.95
C GLY A 9 -0.37 5.98 -0.14
N GLY A 10 0.93 5.92 0.12
CA GLY A 10 1.88 6.37 -0.89
C GLY A 10 3.34 6.25 -0.46
N GLY A 11 4.20 6.68 -1.37
CA GLY A 11 5.64 6.76 -1.19
C GLY A 11 6.41 5.48 -1.55
N THR A 12 5.84 4.31 -1.33
CA THR A 12 6.49 3.02 -1.65
C THR A 12 5.51 2.01 -2.23
N ALA A 13 6.01 1.05 -3.01
CA ALA A 13 5.22 -0.06 -3.54
C ALA A 13 4.52 -0.87 -2.45
N GLY A 14 5.13 -0.96 -1.25
CA GLY A 14 4.56 -1.64 -0.10
C GLY A 14 3.25 -1.04 0.42
N HIS A 15 3.01 0.25 0.19
CA HIS A 15 1.75 0.91 0.53
C HIS A 15 0.80 0.99 -0.68
N VAL A 16 1.34 1.28 -1.87
CA VAL A 16 0.53 1.52 -3.07
C VAL A 16 -0.09 0.23 -3.63
N ASN A 17 0.66 -0.87 -3.65
CA ASN A 17 0.14 -2.13 -4.19
C ASN A 17 -1.04 -2.69 -3.37
N PRO A 18 -0.98 -2.81 -2.04
CA PRO A 18 -2.13 -3.22 -1.24
C PRO A 18 -3.33 -2.27 -1.36
N LEU A 19 -3.08 -0.96 -1.46
CA LEU A 19 -4.11 0.04 -1.70
C LEU A 19 -4.84 -0.22 -3.01
N LEU A 20 -4.10 -0.41 -4.10
CA LEU A 20 -4.68 -0.69 -5.42
C LEU A 20 -5.39 -2.05 -5.45
N ALA A 21 -4.85 -3.06 -4.76
CA ALA A 21 -5.53 -4.36 -4.64
C ALA A 21 -6.89 -4.23 -3.94
N VAL A 22 -6.98 -3.41 -2.90
CA VAL A 22 -8.26 -3.12 -2.23
C VAL A 22 -9.18 -2.28 -3.12
N ALA A 23 -8.63 -1.31 -3.88
CA ALA A 23 -9.42 -0.54 -4.84
C ALA A 23 -10.08 -1.44 -5.89
N ASP A 24 -9.28 -2.32 -6.50
CA ASP A 24 -9.75 -3.28 -7.51
C ASP A 24 -10.83 -4.22 -6.94
N GLU A 25 -10.65 -4.69 -5.70
CA GLU A 25 -11.61 -5.58 -5.06
C GLU A 25 -12.91 -4.86 -4.67
N VAL A 26 -12.82 -3.62 -4.19
CA VAL A 26 -14.02 -2.78 -3.92
C VAL A 26 -14.78 -2.52 -5.21
N ALA A 27 -14.09 -2.17 -6.30
CA ALA A 27 -14.73 -1.96 -7.59
C ALA A 27 -15.45 -3.23 -8.12
N ARG A 28 -14.85 -4.40 -7.88
CA ARG A 28 -15.41 -5.69 -8.30
C ARG A 28 -16.62 -6.11 -7.47
N THR A 29 -16.55 -5.95 -6.15
CA THR A 29 -17.58 -6.46 -5.21
C THR A 29 -18.70 -5.47 -4.95
N SER A 30 -18.47 -4.20 -5.23
CA SER A 30 -19.42 -3.12 -5.00
C SER A 30 -19.50 -2.20 -6.22
N PRO A 31 -20.07 -2.68 -7.36
CA PRO A 31 -20.21 -1.87 -8.56
C PRO A 31 -20.97 -0.57 -8.28
N GLY A 32 -20.43 0.56 -8.73
CA GLY A 32 -21.01 1.89 -8.51
C GLY A 32 -20.46 2.63 -7.30
N VAL A 33 -19.58 2.04 -6.49
CA VAL A 33 -18.83 2.78 -5.46
C VAL A 33 -17.80 3.67 -6.13
N SER A 34 -17.81 4.97 -5.80
CA SER A 34 -16.79 5.91 -6.22
C SER A 34 -15.52 5.68 -5.38
N ILE A 35 -14.39 5.47 -6.03
CA ILE A 35 -13.09 5.25 -5.39
C ILE A 35 -12.19 6.41 -5.75
N THR A 36 -11.67 7.11 -4.73
CA THR A 36 -10.66 8.16 -4.91
C THR A 36 -9.41 7.76 -4.13
N VAL A 37 -8.24 7.92 -4.73
CA VAL A 37 -6.97 7.69 -4.05
C VAL A 37 -6.33 9.00 -3.67
N LEU A 38 -5.86 9.09 -2.44
CA LEU A 38 -5.09 10.22 -1.93
C LEU A 38 -3.60 9.87 -1.98
N GLY A 39 -2.83 10.68 -2.65
CA GLY A 39 -1.39 10.46 -2.84
C GLY A 39 -0.58 11.74 -2.94
N THR A 40 0.68 11.64 -3.35
CA THR A 40 1.56 12.77 -3.66
C THR A 40 1.91 12.79 -5.13
N ARG A 41 2.43 13.92 -5.64
CA ARG A 41 2.87 14.03 -7.04
C ARG A 41 4.18 13.31 -7.31
N GLU A 42 5.00 13.11 -6.28
CA GLU A 42 6.36 12.59 -6.38
C GLU A 42 6.48 11.11 -5.96
N GLY A 43 5.37 10.48 -5.58
CA GLY A 43 5.35 9.08 -5.18
C GLY A 43 4.99 8.14 -6.33
N LEU A 44 5.20 6.83 -6.14
CA LEU A 44 4.80 5.80 -7.11
C LEU A 44 3.28 5.84 -7.42
N GLU A 45 2.50 6.37 -6.50
CA GLU A 45 1.06 6.54 -6.66
C GLU A 45 0.69 7.49 -7.81
N ALA A 46 1.57 8.45 -8.15
CA ALA A 46 1.32 9.41 -9.21
C ALA A 46 1.14 8.74 -10.59
N ASP A 47 1.86 7.66 -10.84
CA ASP A 47 1.78 6.90 -12.08
C ASP A 47 0.85 5.68 -11.96
N LEU A 48 0.97 4.94 -10.86
CA LEU A 48 0.27 3.67 -10.70
C LEU A 48 -1.25 3.82 -10.50
N VAL A 49 -1.70 4.89 -9.85
CA VAL A 49 -3.13 5.11 -9.58
C VAL A 49 -3.89 5.45 -10.86
N PRO A 50 -3.46 6.46 -11.67
CA PRO A 50 -4.12 6.76 -12.93
C PRO A 50 -4.03 5.61 -13.94
N SER A 51 -2.93 4.85 -13.99
CA SER A 51 -2.78 3.70 -14.88
C SER A 51 -3.78 2.57 -14.60
N ARG A 52 -4.36 2.54 -13.38
CA ARG A 52 -5.45 1.62 -13.00
C ARG A 52 -6.85 2.24 -13.17
N GLY A 53 -6.94 3.47 -13.69
CA GLY A 53 -8.21 4.17 -13.94
C GLY A 53 -8.82 4.83 -12.70
N TYR A 54 -8.10 4.94 -11.59
CA TYR A 54 -8.59 5.63 -10.39
C TYR A 54 -8.19 7.10 -10.38
N PRO A 55 -9.08 8.01 -9.92
CA PRO A 55 -8.73 9.40 -9.70
C PRO A 55 -7.75 9.54 -8.53
N LEU A 56 -6.71 10.36 -8.73
CA LEU A 56 -5.71 10.71 -7.73
C LEU A 56 -5.96 12.13 -7.21
N ALA A 57 -6.33 12.24 -5.95
CA ALA A 57 -6.32 13.50 -5.20
C ALA A 57 -4.92 13.72 -4.61
N VAL A 58 -4.37 14.91 -4.80
CA VAL A 58 -2.98 15.19 -4.43
C VAL A 58 -2.89 15.99 -3.15
N VAL A 59 -2.04 15.53 -2.22
CA VAL A 59 -1.67 16.29 -1.01
C VAL A 59 -0.19 16.63 -0.99
N PRO A 60 0.19 17.74 -0.34
CA PRO A 60 1.59 18.06 -0.13
C PRO A 60 2.32 16.95 0.66
N LYS A 61 3.49 16.57 0.19
CA LYS A 61 4.35 15.60 0.88
C LYS A 61 4.87 16.19 2.18
N VAL A 62 4.64 15.51 3.30
CA VAL A 62 5.08 15.92 4.65
C VAL A 62 6.00 14.86 5.25
N PRO A 63 7.28 14.80 4.81
CA PRO A 63 8.23 13.88 5.42
C PRO A 63 8.57 14.35 6.84
N LEU A 64 8.58 13.41 7.78
CA LEU A 64 9.07 13.69 9.14
C LEU A 64 10.60 13.85 9.08
N PRO A 65 11.15 14.98 9.63
CA PRO A 65 12.59 15.16 9.69
C PRO A 65 13.24 14.07 10.56
N ARG A 66 14.26 13.39 10.02
CA ARG A 66 14.96 12.31 10.73
C ARG A 66 16.06 12.81 11.68
N ARG A 67 16.46 14.09 11.53
CA ARG A 67 17.47 14.76 12.35
C ARG A 67 16.94 16.10 12.82
N PRO A 68 17.38 16.63 13.97
CA PRO A 68 17.09 17.99 14.40
C PRO A 68 17.54 18.99 13.32
N SER A 69 16.60 19.78 12.80
CA SER A 69 16.87 20.78 11.75
C SER A 69 15.77 21.84 11.74
N ALA A 70 15.99 22.96 11.06
CA ALA A 70 15.00 24.01 10.87
C ALA A 70 13.69 23.51 10.21
N ALA A 71 13.71 22.31 9.60
CA ALA A 71 12.51 21.69 9.03
C ALA A 71 11.42 21.39 10.09
N TRP A 72 11.79 21.21 11.36
CA TRP A 72 10.84 21.01 12.45
C TRP A 72 9.94 22.25 12.68
N PHE A 73 10.46 23.46 12.52
CA PHE A 73 9.67 24.69 12.66
C PHE A 73 8.65 24.87 11.53
N ARG A 74 8.92 24.30 10.35
CA ARG A 74 8.02 24.34 9.18
C ARG A 74 7.01 23.18 9.14
N LEU A 75 7.25 22.14 9.93
CA LEU A 75 6.43 20.92 9.94
C LEU A 75 4.96 21.20 10.28
N PRO A 76 4.60 22.01 11.30
CA PRO A 76 3.20 22.26 11.64
C PRO A 76 2.42 22.91 10.50
N GLY A 77 2.99 23.92 9.83
CA GLY A 77 2.36 24.57 8.69
C GLY A 77 2.16 23.62 7.50
N ARG A 78 3.18 22.80 7.19
CA ARG A 78 3.10 21.82 6.11
C ARG A 78 2.08 20.72 6.41
N LEU A 79 2.04 20.25 7.66
CA LEU A 79 1.06 19.25 8.08
C LEU A 79 -0.37 19.83 8.00
N ARG A 80 -0.54 21.09 8.44
CA ARG A 80 -1.84 21.77 8.34
C ARG A 80 -2.30 21.84 6.88
N ALA A 81 -1.47 22.30 5.96
CA ALA A 81 -1.80 22.36 4.53
C ALA A 81 -2.15 20.97 3.95
N ALA A 82 -1.41 19.92 4.34
CA ALA A 82 -1.71 18.56 3.90
C ALA A 82 -3.03 18.04 4.48
N VAL A 83 -3.36 18.37 5.73
CA VAL A 83 -4.65 18.01 6.35
C VAL A 83 -5.80 18.78 5.72
N GLU A 84 -5.64 20.04 5.36
CA GLU A 84 -6.63 20.83 4.63
C GLU A 84 -6.88 20.21 3.25
N ALA A 85 -5.83 19.95 2.46
CA ALA A 85 -5.95 19.30 1.15
C ALA A 85 -6.58 17.90 1.22
N ALA A 86 -6.22 17.10 2.24
CA ALA A 86 -6.85 15.80 2.45
C ALA A 86 -8.34 15.96 2.81
N GLY A 87 -8.67 17.01 3.53
CA GLY A 87 -10.04 17.36 3.84
C GLY A 87 -10.86 17.72 2.62
N ASP A 88 -10.32 18.55 1.76
CA ASP A 88 -10.96 18.93 0.50
C ASP A 88 -11.19 17.71 -0.39
N ALA A 89 -10.25 16.75 -0.40
CA ALA A 89 -10.41 15.50 -1.11
C ALA A 89 -11.54 14.62 -0.53
N ILE A 90 -11.68 14.57 0.79
CA ILE A 90 -12.79 13.87 1.46
C ILE A 90 -14.14 14.52 1.07
N ASP A 91 -14.21 15.84 1.14
CA ASP A 91 -15.43 16.60 0.88
C ASP A 91 -15.83 16.51 -0.60
N SER A 92 -14.87 16.70 -1.53
CA SER A 92 -15.14 16.66 -2.98
C SER A 92 -15.48 15.27 -3.50
N SER A 93 -14.92 14.21 -2.90
CA SER A 93 -15.26 12.83 -3.24
C SER A 93 -16.52 12.33 -2.56
N GLY A 94 -17.04 13.04 -1.57
CA GLY A 94 -18.14 12.59 -0.72
C GLY A 94 -17.81 11.30 0.05
N ALA A 95 -16.54 11.11 0.42
CA ALA A 95 -16.08 9.86 1.01
C ALA A 95 -16.78 9.55 2.33
N GLN A 96 -17.40 8.40 2.42
CA GLN A 96 -18.08 7.89 3.59
C GLN A 96 -17.15 7.12 4.54
N VAL A 97 -15.98 6.73 4.05
CA VAL A 97 -14.92 6.06 4.80
C VAL A 97 -13.56 6.40 4.20
N VAL A 98 -12.56 6.56 5.06
CA VAL A 98 -11.15 6.66 4.67
C VAL A 98 -10.45 5.37 5.03
N VAL A 99 -9.79 4.72 4.05
CA VAL A 99 -8.97 3.53 4.28
C VAL A 99 -7.51 3.90 4.10
N GLY A 100 -6.70 3.71 5.12
CA GLY A 100 -5.29 4.07 5.09
C GLY A 100 -4.35 2.87 5.10
N PHE A 101 -3.30 2.99 4.28
CA PHE A 101 -2.28 1.95 4.09
C PHE A 101 -0.90 2.36 4.61
N GLY A 102 -0.80 3.53 5.25
CA GLY A 102 0.47 4.06 5.75
C GLY A 102 1.18 5.02 4.78
N GLY A 103 2.40 5.35 5.11
CA GLY A 103 3.16 6.37 4.37
C GLY A 103 2.84 7.81 4.81
N TYR A 104 3.42 8.79 4.11
CA TYR A 104 3.29 10.21 4.46
C TYR A 104 1.87 10.75 4.29
N VAL A 105 1.11 10.13 3.41
CA VAL A 105 -0.24 10.54 3.00
C VAL A 105 -1.27 10.17 4.05
N SER A 106 -1.07 9.06 4.75
CA SER A 106 -2.09 8.53 5.66
C SER A 106 -2.29 9.38 6.90
N THR A 107 -1.23 10.00 7.46
CA THR A 107 -1.38 10.87 8.64
C THR A 107 -2.32 12.05 8.39
N PRO A 108 -2.13 12.90 7.34
CA PRO A 108 -3.07 13.96 7.05
C PRO A 108 -4.48 13.46 6.72
N ALA A 109 -4.61 12.33 6.01
CA ALA A 109 -5.91 11.70 5.73
C ALA A 109 -6.66 11.33 7.01
N TYR A 110 -5.98 10.68 7.97
CA TYR A 110 -6.58 10.30 9.24
C TYR A 110 -7.02 11.50 10.07
N LEU A 111 -6.20 12.54 10.14
CA LEU A 111 -6.52 13.77 10.87
C LEU A 111 -7.69 14.53 10.22
N ALA A 112 -7.72 14.58 8.89
CA ALA A 112 -8.81 15.19 8.14
C ALA A 112 -10.13 14.45 8.34
N ALA A 113 -10.10 13.11 8.20
CA ALA A 113 -11.25 12.24 8.42
C ALA A 113 -11.81 12.39 9.84
N ARG A 114 -10.94 12.38 10.87
CA ARG A 114 -11.34 12.59 12.26
C ARG A 114 -12.04 13.94 12.49
N ARG A 115 -11.52 15.01 11.89
CA ARG A 115 -12.14 16.37 12.00
C ARG A 115 -13.53 16.43 11.37
N ARG A 116 -13.78 15.59 10.36
CA ARG A 116 -15.05 15.52 9.60
C ARG A 116 -16.01 14.45 10.11
N GLY A 117 -15.63 13.69 11.13
CA GLY A 117 -16.44 12.58 11.63
C GLY A 117 -16.53 11.40 10.66
N VAL A 118 -15.65 11.36 9.64
CA VAL A 118 -15.58 10.26 8.67
C VAL A 118 -14.81 9.08 9.30
N PRO A 119 -15.37 7.87 9.32
CA PRO A 119 -14.72 6.71 9.90
C PRO A 119 -13.42 6.36 9.16
N VAL A 120 -12.42 5.92 9.92
CA VAL A 120 -11.12 5.48 9.40
C VAL A 120 -11.00 3.98 9.57
N VAL A 121 -10.59 3.30 8.50
CA VAL A 121 -10.13 1.91 8.50
C VAL A 121 -8.64 1.90 8.18
N ILE A 122 -7.87 1.05 8.82
CA ILE A 122 -6.42 0.96 8.61
C ILE A 122 -6.06 -0.45 8.16
N HIS A 123 -5.18 -0.56 7.18
CA HIS A 123 -4.47 -1.79 6.88
C HIS A 123 -2.96 -1.59 7.07
N GLU A 124 -2.34 -2.43 7.92
CA GLU A 124 -0.89 -2.41 8.16
C GLU A 124 -0.24 -3.63 7.53
N GLN A 125 0.71 -3.39 6.61
CA GLN A 125 1.39 -4.43 5.84
C GLN A 125 2.63 -4.98 6.55
N ASN A 126 3.18 -4.24 7.51
CA ASN A 126 4.44 -4.56 8.14
C ASN A 126 4.25 -5.23 9.50
N ALA A 127 5.17 -6.12 9.86
CA ALA A 127 5.20 -6.70 11.22
C ALA A 127 5.44 -5.62 12.30
N ARG A 128 6.21 -4.56 11.96
CA ARG A 128 6.37 -3.37 12.80
C ARG A 128 5.54 -2.23 12.23
N PRO A 129 4.46 -1.83 12.91
CA PRO A 129 3.55 -0.83 12.37
C PRO A 129 4.21 0.53 12.22
N GLY A 130 3.91 1.18 11.08
CA GLY A 130 4.37 2.52 10.77
C GLY A 130 3.77 3.59 11.70
N LEU A 131 4.46 4.74 11.85
CA LEU A 131 4.02 5.81 12.75
C LEU A 131 2.61 6.34 12.41
N ALA A 132 2.30 6.47 11.12
CA ALA A 132 0.98 6.92 10.67
C ALA A 132 -0.13 5.98 11.15
N ASN A 133 0.06 4.66 10.94
CA ASN A 133 -0.92 3.65 11.33
C ASN A 133 -1.02 3.50 12.86
N ARG A 134 0.10 3.62 13.59
CA ARG A 134 0.09 3.67 15.07
C ARG A 134 -0.70 4.86 15.61
N LEU A 135 -0.57 6.02 14.96
CA LEU A 135 -1.34 7.20 15.34
C LEU A 135 -2.83 7.00 15.04
N GLY A 136 -3.16 6.61 13.81
CA GLY A 136 -4.54 6.47 13.34
C GLY A 136 -5.31 5.36 14.07
N ALA A 137 -4.65 4.26 14.44
CA ALA A 137 -5.26 3.14 15.17
C ALA A 137 -5.92 3.52 16.51
N ARG A 138 -5.51 4.66 17.10
CA ARG A 138 -6.10 5.15 18.36
C ARG A 138 -7.58 5.54 18.24
N TRP A 139 -8.07 5.81 17.05
CA TRP A 139 -9.45 6.20 16.78
C TRP A 139 -10.04 5.54 15.53
N ALA A 140 -9.31 4.62 14.91
CA ALA A 140 -9.81 3.88 13.76
C ALA A 140 -11.04 3.04 14.14
N ARG A 141 -11.99 2.94 13.21
CA ARG A 141 -13.18 2.08 13.36
C ARG A 141 -12.83 0.60 13.25
N ALA A 142 -11.81 0.29 12.44
CA ALA A 142 -11.27 -1.06 12.26
C ALA A 142 -9.79 -0.99 11.89
N VAL A 143 -9.03 -2.00 12.31
CA VAL A 143 -7.62 -2.16 12.00
C VAL A 143 -7.40 -3.57 11.48
N ALA A 144 -6.93 -3.69 10.25
CA ALA A 144 -6.53 -4.93 9.61
C ALA A 144 -5.00 -5.00 9.58
N VAL A 145 -4.45 -6.20 9.76
CA VAL A 145 -3.00 -6.42 9.75
C VAL A 145 -2.63 -7.66 8.93
N THR A 146 -1.45 -7.63 8.34
CA THR A 146 -0.92 -8.78 7.60
C THR A 146 -0.42 -9.87 8.54
N PHE A 147 0.25 -9.51 9.63
CA PHE A 147 0.92 -10.47 10.51
C PHE A 147 0.30 -10.49 11.91
N PRO A 148 0.16 -11.68 12.53
CA PRO A 148 -0.31 -11.78 13.92
C PRO A 148 0.57 -11.05 14.92
N SER A 149 1.86 -10.89 14.60
CA SER A 149 2.84 -10.19 15.44
C SER A 149 2.74 -8.66 15.38
N THR A 150 1.90 -8.10 14.50
CA THR A 150 1.75 -6.65 14.38
C THR A 150 0.98 -6.08 15.56
N ALA A 151 1.68 -5.36 16.44
CA ALA A 151 1.14 -4.83 17.68
C ALA A 151 0.33 -3.53 17.44
N LEU A 152 -0.95 -3.68 17.07
CA LEU A 152 -1.95 -2.61 17.02
C LEU A 152 -3.20 -3.03 17.79
N GLN A 153 -3.75 -2.10 18.57
CA GLN A 153 -4.94 -2.37 19.38
C GLN A 153 -6.15 -2.69 18.50
N GLY A 154 -6.87 -3.76 18.83
CA GLY A 154 -8.07 -4.18 18.11
C GLY A 154 -7.83 -4.67 16.69
N ALA A 155 -6.58 -5.03 16.37
CA ALA A 155 -6.22 -5.51 15.05
C ALA A 155 -6.80 -6.90 14.75
N VAL A 156 -7.29 -7.07 13.52
CA VAL A 156 -7.73 -8.34 12.96
C VAL A 156 -6.74 -8.76 11.87
N VAL A 157 -6.28 -10.00 11.91
CA VAL A 157 -5.38 -10.54 10.89
C VAL A 157 -6.20 -10.87 9.64
N THR A 158 -5.94 -10.15 8.56
CA THR A 158 -6.61 -10.33 7.26
C THR A 158 -5.67 -10.83 6.16
N GLY A 159 -4.37 -10.87 6.44
CA GLY A 159 -3.37 -11.10 5.41
C GLY A 159 -3.07 -9.83 4.59
N LEU A 160 -2.22 -9.97 3.58
CA LEU A 160 -1.86 -8.90 2.65
C LEU A 160 -2.82 -8.88 1.48
N PRO A 161 -3.45 -7.74 1.15
CA PRO A 161 -4.19 -7.59 -0.10
C PRO A 161 -3.26 -7.81 -1.31
N LEU A 162 -3.56 -8.81 -2.12
CA LEU A 162 -2.74 -9.21 -3.25
C LEU A 162 -3.24 -8.58 -4.55
N ARG A 163 -2.30 -8.20 -5.41
CA ARG A 163 -2.63 -7.85 -6.79
C ARG A 163 -3.34 -9.02 -7.47
N ARG A 164 -4.25 -8.72 -8.37
CA ARG A 164 -5.10 -9.71 -9.04
C ARG A 164 -4.30 -10.85 -9.70
N GLU A 165 -3.20 -10.50 -10.34
CA GLU A 165 -2.32 -11.48 -11.01
C GLU A 165 -1.69 -12.47 -10.02
N ILE A 166 -1.36 -11.98 -8.81
CA ILE A 166 -0.81 -12.84 -7.75
C ILE A 166 -1.90 -13.69 -7.11
N ALA A 167 -3.10 -13.12 -6.90
CA ALA A 167 -4.24 -13.89 -6.40
C ALA A 167 -4.61 -15.02 -7.36
N ALA A 168 -4.71 -14.73 -8.67
CA ALA A 168 -4.95 -15.73 -9.69
C ALA A 168 -3.89 -16.84 -9.70
N LEU A 169 -2.61 -16.49 -9.60
CA LEU A 169 -1.52 -17.47 -9.51
C LEU A 169 -1.64 -18.36 -8.27
N VAL A 170 -2.07 -17.80 -7.13
CA VAL A 170 -2.30 -18.60 -5.91
C VAL A 170 -3.43 -19.61 -6.13
N GLU A 171 -4.52 -19.20 -6.77
CA GLU A 171 -5.65 -20.06 -7.11
C GLU A 171 -5.25 -21.16 -8.12
N GLU A 172 -4.54 -20.80 -9.19
CA GLU A 172 -4.01 -21.77 -10.18
C GLU A 172 -3.11 -22.81 -9.51
N ARG A 173 -2.22 -22.37 -8.62
CA ARG A 173 -1.32 -23.30 -7.90
C ARG A 173 -2.07 -24.17 -6.90
N ALA A 174 -3.13 -23.69 -6.30
CA ALA A 174 -3.96 -24.48 -5.40
C ALA A 174 -4.74 -25.56 -6.16
N ALA A 175 -5.14 -25.28 -7.41
CA ALA A 175 -5.82 -26.23 -8.27
C ALA A 175 -4.87 -27.30 -8.84
N ASP A 176 -3.74 -26.91 -9.45
CA ASP A 176 -2.69 -27.79 -9.97
C ASP A 176 -1.33 -27.09 -9.98
N ALA A 177 -0.55 -27.32 -8.93
CA ALA A 177 0.78 -26.72 -8.78
C ALA A 177 1.76 -27.19 -9.87
N ALA A 178 1.62 -28.45 -10.35
CA ALA A 178 2.51 -28.99 -11.36
C ALA A 178 2.21 -28.38 -12.74
N ALA A 179 0.95 -28.25 -13.11
CA ALA A 179 0.55 -27.59 -14.35
C ALA A 179 0.94 -26.12 -14.35
N SER A 180 0.68 -25.39 -13.25
CA SER A 180 1.07 -23.98 -13.10
C SER A 180 2.59 -23.81 -13.24
N ARG A 181 3.40 -24.70 -12.64
CA ARG A 181 4.86 -24.71 -12.78
C ARG A 181 5.29 -24.93 -14.23
N ARG A 182 4.74 -25.93 -14.92
CA ARG A 182 5.07 -26.22 -16.33
C ARG A 182 4.77 -25.03 -17.22
N SER A 183 3.57 -24.47 -17.13
CA SER A 183 3.17 -23.30 -17.89
C SER A 183 4.07 -22.08 -17.62
N ALA A 184 4.46 -21.84 -16.37
CA ALA A 184 5.37 -20.76 -16.04
C ALA A 184 6.78 -20.97 -16.60
N ALA A 185 7.30 -22.20 -16.52
CA ALA A 185 8.62 -22.55 -17.04
C ALA A 185 8.66 -22.38 -18.58
N GLU A 186 7.65 -22.88 -19.28
CA GLU A 186 7.51 -22.72 -20.74
C GLU A 186 7.52 -21.23 -21.15
N ARG A 187 6.76 -20.39 -20.46
CA ARG A 187 6.72 -18.93 -20.74
C ARG A 187 8.07 -18.24 -20.49
N LEU A 188 8.88 -18.75 -19.57
CA LEU A 188 10.19 -18.22 -19.23
C LEU A 188 11.33 -18.88 -20.02
N GLY A 189 11.06 -19.88 -20.86
CA GLY A 189 12.07 -20.64 -21.57
C GLY A 189 12.93 -21.52 -20.67
N LEU A 190 12.38 -21.96 -19.53
CA LEU A 190 13.07 -22.79 -18.54
C LEU A 190 12.60 -24.26 -18.63
N ASP A 191 13.48 -25.19 -18.27
CA ASP A 191 13.12 -26.59 -18.11
C ASP A 191 12.31 -26.79 -16.84
N PRO A 192 11.03 -27.24 -16.91
CA PRO A 192 10.19 -27.42 -15.73
C PRO A 192 10.68 -28.52 -14.78
N SER A 193 11.55 -29.44 -15.23
CA SER A 193 12.12 -30.51 -14.42
C SER A 193 13.31 -30.05 -13.55
N MET A 194 13.94 -28.96 -13.94
CA MET A 194 15.10 -28.42 -13.22
C MET A 194 14.71 -27.52 -12.07
N PRO A 195 15.46 -27.54 -10.94
CA PRO A 195 15.28 -26.56 -9.89
C PRO A 195 15.65 -25.15 -10.38
N VAL A 196 14.92 -24.14 -9.92
CA VAL A 196 15.16 -22.73 -10.28
C VAL A 196 15.48 -21.95 -9.03
N LEU A 197 16.66 -21.33 -8.99
CA LEU A 197 17.06 -20.37 -7.96
C LEU A 197 16.81 -18.96 -8.48
N VAL A 198 15.92 -18.23 -7.80
CA VAL A 198 15.68 -16.82 -8.10
C VAL A 198 16.31 -15.95 -7.01
N VAL A 199 17.23 -15.09 -7.41
CA VAL A 199 17.84 -14.09 -6.53
C VAL A 199 17.35 -12.72 -6.93
N THR A 200 16.74 -12.00 -6.00
CA THR A 200 16.19 -10.67 -6.27
C THR A 200 16.45 -9.73 -5.10
N GLY A 201 16.62 -8.44 -5.42
CA GLY A 201 16.77 -7.38 -4.44
C GLY A 201 15.55 -6.43 -4.41
N GLY A 202 15.55 -5.52 -3.43
CA GLY A 202 14.55 -4.45 -3.36
C GLY A 202 14.81 -3.31 -4.35
N SER A 203 13.90 -2.33 -4.38
CA SER A 203 13.91 -1.18 -5.30
C SER A 203 15.15 -0.27 -5.18
N LEU A 204 15.87 -0.35 -4.07
CA LEU A 204 17.11 0.41 -3.85
C LEU A 204 18.39 -0.34 -4.32
N GLY A 205 18.21 -1.50 -4.95
CA GLY A 205 19.29 -2.39 -5.33
C GLY A 205 19.65 -3.39 -4.22
N ALA A 206 20.55 -4.29 -4.54
CA ALA A 206 21.01 -5.35 -3.64
C ALA A 206 22.49 -5.63 -3.90
N GLN A 207 23.33 -4.61 -3.78
CA GLN A 207 24.74 -4.69 -4.13
C GLN A 207 25.43 -5.92 -3.51
N CYS A 208 25.26 -6.14 -2.21
CA CYS A 208 25.84 -7.28 -1.52
C CYS A 208 25.37 -8.64 -2.10
N LEU A 209 24.05 -8.77 -2.41
CA LEU A 209 23.54 -9.98 -3.05
C LEU A 209 24.11 -10.15 -4.45
N ASN A 210 24.16 -9.08 -5.24
CA ASN A 210 24.71 -9.12 -6.59
C ASN A 210 26.19 -9.54 -6.59
N GLU A 211 27.00 -8.94 -5.72
CA GLU A 211 28.42 -9.27 -5.59
C GLU A 211 28.62 -10.74 -5.12
N THR A 212 27.87 -11.16 -4.10
CA THR A 212 27.98 -12.53 -3.57
C THR A 212 27.56 -13.57 -4.60
N ILE A 213 26.41 -13.38 -5.26
CA ILE A 213 25.93 -14.37 -6.23
C ILE A 213 26.79 -14.38 -7.49
N SER A 214 27.27 -13.23 -7.95
CA SER A 214 28.21 -13.17 -9.08
C SER A 214 29.53 -13.89 -8.79
N ALA A 215 30.03 -13.79 -7.55
CA ALA A 215 31.22 -14.51 -7.14
C ALA A 215 31.03 -16.03 -7.06
N LEU A 216 29.81 -16.48 -6.69
CA LEU A 216 29.48 -17.91 -6.55
C LEU A 216 28.90 -18.52 -7.83
N ALA A 217 28.66 -17.76 -8.89
CA ALA A 217 27.99 -18.24 -10.10
C ALA A 217 28.74 -19.36 -10.82
N ALA A 218 30.04 -19.50 -10.60
CA ALA A 218 30.85 -20.60 -11.16
C ALA A 218 30.79 -21.90 -10.33
N GLU A 219 30.22 -21.83 -9.11
CA GLU A 219 30.13 -22.95 -8.16
C GLU A 219 28.72 -23.52 -8.05
N ILE A 220 27.73 -22.82 -8.63
CA ILE A 220 26.31 -23.20 -8.67
C ILE A 220 25.96 -23.82 -10.02
#